data_2c1e9d1ceaf8f1c7203dfa783bbcaca3
#
_entry.id   2c1e9d1ceaf8f1c7203dfa783bbcaca3
#
_cell.length_a   1.000
_cell.length_b   1.000
_cell.length_c   1.000
_cell.angle_alpha   90.00
_cell.angle_beta   90.00
_cell.angle_gamma   90.00
#
_symmetry.space_group_name_H-M   'P 1'
#
loop_
_entity.id
_entity.type
_entity.pdbx_description
1 polymer ?
#
loop_
_entity_poly.entity_id
_entity_poly.type
_entity_poly.pdbx_seq_one_letter_code
_entity_poly.pdbx_strand_id
1 'polypeptide(L)'
;MSRKSYIFTSESVSEGHPDKVCDRISDAVLDAFLAEEPEARVAAETFATTNRVVIGGEVGLSDKDKLHSYMDSIQDIARACIKDIGYEQDKFHHETVEITNLLHEQSAHIAQGVDSATDKDEGAGDQGIMFGYATDETDVLMPAPIHYAHAILQRLAEVRKDGTEPTLRPDAKSQLSVRYEDGKPVGVTSIVLSTQHAEESQTSVDIRAIVEPYIREVLPEGWISDETEWWVNPTGTFVIGGPDGDAGLTGRKIIVDTYGGAAPHGGGAFSGKDPTKVDRSAAYAARYLAKNVVAAGMASKCTIQLSYAIGVSKPLSIYCDTFGTGEVDPEAIERAISQVMDLTPRGIRQHLELNKPIYQRTAAYGHFGRTPDADGGFSWERTDLADALAAQI
;
A
#
# COMPACT_ATOMS: atom_id res chain seq x y z
N MET A 1 26.22 -0.11 19.29
CA MET A 1 25.53 -1.05 20.21
C MET A 1 24.02 -0.97 19.89
N SER A 2 23.39 -2.07 19.51
CA SER A 2 21.95 -2.13 19.35
C SER A 2 21.27 -1.90 20.72
N ARG A 3 20.12 -1.20 20.72
CA ARG A 3 19.31 -1.05 21.94
C ARG A 3 18.81 -2.42 22.38
N LYS A 4 19.01 -2.79 23.65
CA LYS A 4 18.56 -4.08 24.20
C LYS A 4 17.04 -4.15 24.37
N SER A 5 16.40 -3.01 24.68
CA SER A 5 14.96 -2.91 24.83
C SER A 5 14.49 -1.55 24.33
N TYR A 6 13.35 -1.54 23.59
CA TYR A 6 12.71 -0.32 23.11
C TYR A 6 11.24 -0.60 22.75
N ILE A 7 10.47 0.47 22.59
CA ILE A 7 9.11 0.41 22.05
C ILE A 7 9.14 1.07 20.67
N PHE A 8 8.51 0.42 19.68
CA PHE A 8 8.30 0.98 18.37
C PHE A 8 6.82 0.96 18.00
N THR A 9 6.33 2.04 17.42
CA THR A 9 4.91 2.25 17.16
C THR A 9 4.68 2.46 15.67
N SER A 10 3.67 1.79 15.13
CA SER A 10 3.14 2.06 13.78
C SER A 10 1.63 2.21 13.82
N GLU A 11 1.10 2.95 12.84
CA GLU A 11 -0.33 3.11 12.65
C GLU A 11 -0.78 2.62 11.29
N SER A 12 -2.04 2.23 11.18
CA SER A 12 -2.74 1.89 9.95
C SER A 12 -4.10 2.57 9.90
N VAL A 13 -4.65 2.70 8.71
CA VAL A 13 -6.01 3.21 8.48
C VAL A 13 -6.78 2.25 7.57
N SER A 14 -8.10 2.19 7.77
CA SER A 14 -8.99 1.31 7.02
C SER A 14 -9.24 1.81 5.59
N GLU A 15 -9.87 0.97 4.78
CA GLU A 15 -10.31 1.32 3.42
C GLU A 15 -11.30 2.49 3.37
N GLY A 16 -12.00 2.75 4.47
CA GLY A 16 -12.95 3.86 4.60
C GLY A 16 -12.34 5.16 5.12
N HIS A 17 -11.08 5.19 5.53
CA HIS A 17 -10.38 6.43 5.85
C HIS A 17 -10.41 7.38 4.64
N PRO A 18 -10.63 8.70 4.80
CA PRO A 18 -10.76 9.65 3.67
C PRO A 18 -9.67 9.52 2.61
N ASP A 19 -8.39 9.48 3.02
CA ASP A 19 -7.28 9.33 2.08
C ASP A 19 -7.31 7.95 1.38
N LYS A 20 -7.72 6.89 2.08
CA LYS A 20 -7.81 5.54 1.49
C LYS A 20 -9.02 5.37 0.57
N VAL A 21 -10.11 6.06 0.81
CA VAL A 21 -11.20 6.18 -0.18
C VAL A 21 -10.66 6.75 -1.49
N CYS A 22 -9.85 7.81 -1.41
CA CYS A 22 -9.22 8.42 -2.58
C CYS A 22 -8.24 7.46 -3.29
N ASP A 23 -7.38 6.78 -2.54
CA ASP A 23 -6.45 5.79 -3.09
C ASP A 23 -7.20 4.66 -3.80
N ARG A 24 -8.27 4.13 -3.19
CA ARG A 24 -9.08 3.07 -3.78
C ARG A 24 -9.81 3.49 -5.06
N ILE A 25 -10.35 4.72 -5.11
CA ILE A 25 -10.99 5.25 -6.31
C ILE A 25 -9.95 5.42 -7.42
N SER A 26 -8.78 5.99 -7.11
CA SER A 26 -7.71 6.19 -8.09
C SER A 26 -7.20 4.86 -8.68
N ASP A 27 -7.04 3.83 -7.85
CA ASP A 27 -6.64 2.49 -8.31
C ASP A 27 -7.79 1.73 -9.01
N ALA A 28 -9.05 2.00 -8.68
CA ALA A 28 -10.19 1.47 -9.43
C ALA A 28 -10.25 2.04 -10.86
N VAL A 29 -9.94 3.32 -11.03
CA VAL A 29 -9.78 3.95 -12.35
C VAL A 29 -8.62 3.29 -13.11
N LEU A 30 -7.46 3.13 -12.46
CA LEU A 30 -6.30 2.46 -13.06
C LEU A 30 -6.65 1.06 -13.55
N ASP A 31 -7.29 0.25 -12.71
CA ASP A 31 -7.66 -1.14 -13.05
C ASP A 31 -8.63 -1.21 -14.22
N ALA A 32 -9.58 -0.28 -14.32
CA ALA A 32 -10.49 -0.21 -15.45
C ALA A 32 -9.76 0.01 -16.79
N PHE A 33 -8.76 0.91 -16.79
CA PHE A 33 -7.95 1.18 -17.98
C PHE A 33 -7.01 0.01 -18.33
N LEU A 34 -6.37 -0.62 -17.33
CA LEU A 34 -5.49 -1.77 -17.56
C LEU A 34 -6.26 -3.03 -17.98
N ALA A 35 -7.51 -3.17 -17.59
CA ALA A 35 -8.38 -4.27 -18.06
C ALA A 35 -8.69 -4.14 -19.55
N GLU A 36 -8.79 -2.91 -20.08
CA GLU A 36 -8.99 -2.66 -21.50
C GLU A 36 -7.68 -2.79 -22.29
N GLU A 37 -6.60 -2.21 -21.77
CA GLU A 37 -5.31 -2.19 -22.44
C GLU A 37 -4.17 -2.31 -21.43
N PRO A 38 -3.37 -3.42 -21.44
CA PRO A 38 -2.28 -3.62 -20.49
C PRO A 38 -1.19 -2.53 -20.52
N GLU A 39 -1.07 -1.79 -21.61
CA GLU A 39 -0.13 -0.67 -21.77
C GLU A 39 -0.81 0.71 -21.57
N ALA A 40 -2.02 0.75 -21.00
CA ALA A 40 -2.72 1.98 -20.68
C ALA A 40 -1.86 2.91 -19.81
N ARG A 41 -1.95 4.21 -20.06
CA ARG A 41 -1.27 5.23 -19.28
C ARG A 41 -2.28 5.88 -18.35
N VAL A 42 -1.99 5.88 -17.06
CA VAL A 42 -2.87 6.45 -16.04
C VAL A 42 -2.04 7.16 -14.97
N ALA A 43 -2.44 8.38 -14.68
CA ALA A 43 -2.02 9.15 -13.52
C ALA A 43 -3.26 9.85 -12.98
N ALA A 44 -4.02 9.15 -12.12
CA ALA A 44 -5.30 9.61 -11.59
C ALA A 44 -5.18 9.93 -10.10
N GLU A 45 -5.51 11.16 -9.73
CA GLU A 45 -5.56 11.62 -8.35
C GLU A 45 -6.99 11.95 -7.96
N THR A 46 -7.37 11.59 -6.75
CA THR A 46 -8.72 11.80 -6.22
C THR A 46 -8.65 12.67 -4.98
N PHE A 47 -9.54 13.66 -4.91
CA PHE A 47 -9.86 14.42 -3.71
C PHE A 47 -11.30 14.11 -3.28
N ALA A 48 -11.51 13.84 -2.00
CA ALA A 48 -12.85 13.59 -1.45
C ALA A 48 -13.10 14.45 -0.21
N THR A 49 -14.31 14.95 -0.07
CA THR A 49 -14.78 15.72 1.08
C THR A 49 -16.29 15.54 1.22
N THR A 50 -16.95 16.26 2.15
CA THR A 50 -18.40 16.21 2.37
C THR A 50 -19.16 16.26 1.05
N ASN A 51 -19.89 15.21 0.77
CA ASN A 51 -20.73 15.03 -0.42
C ASN A 51 -20.06 15.33 -1.77
N ARG A 52 -18.73 15.23 -1.87
CA ARG A 52 -18.02 15.56 -3.12
C ARG A 52 -16.77 14.70 -3.32
N VAL A 53 -16.60 14.25 -4.56
CA VAL A 53 -15.38 13.61 -5.06
C VAL A 53 -14.95 14.33 -6.34
N VAL A 54 -13.67 14.65 -6.45
CA VAL A 54 -13.05 15.22 -7.65
C VAL A 54 -11.93 14.28 -8.08
N ILE A 55 -11.95 13.86 -9.33
CA ILE A 55 -10.93 12.97 -9.92
C ILE A 55 -10.26 13.75 -11.05
N GLY A 56 -8.95 13.92 -10.97
CA GLY A 56 -8.17 14.68 -11.96
C GLY A 56 -6.91 13.92 -12.34
N GLY A 57 -6.24 14.40 -13.39
CA GLY A 57 -5.01 13.80 -13.90
C GLY A 57 -5.09 13.43 -15.37
N GLU A 58 -4.24 12.49 -15.80
CA GLU A 58 -4.06 12.13 -17.20
C GLU A 58 -4.31 10.65 -17.43
N VAL A 59 -4.96 10.32 -18.56
CA VAL A 59 -5.24 8.95 -18.99
C VAL A 59 -4.98 8.78 -20.48
N GLY A 60 -4.62 7.57 -20.91
CA GLY A 60 -4.35 7.28 -22.31
C GLY A 60 -4.61 5.82 -22.67
N LEU A 61 -5.32 5.62 -23.77
CA LEU A 61 -5.47 4.36 -24.49
C LEU A 61 -5.04 4.58 -25.93
N SER A 62 -4.64 3.50 -26.61
CA SER A 62 -4.32 3.53 -28.03
C SER A 62 -5.56 3.83 -28.89
N ASP A 63 -6.72 3.32 -28.51
CA ASP A 63 -8.02 3.56 -29.13
C ASP A 63 -8.72 4.77 -28.50
N LYS A 64 -8.87 5.86 -29.27
CA LYS A 64 -9.47 7.12 -28.81
C LYS A 64 -10.98 7.04 -28.57
N ASP A 65 -11.70 6.22 -29.33
CA ASP A 65 -13.15 6.05 -29.14
C ASP A 65 -13.40 5.32 -27.81
N LYS A 66 -12.61 4.31 -27.51
CA LYS A 66 -12.62 3.63 -26.22
C LYS A 66 -12.22 4.57 -25.08
N LEU A 67 -11.18 5.38 -25.25
CA LEU A 67 -10.79 6.37 -24.25
C LEU A 67 -11.96 7.26 -23.83
N HIS A 68 -12.71 7.82 -24.78
CA HIS A 68 -13.88 8.66 -24.48
C HIS A 68 -14.95 7.88 -23.71
N SER A 69 -15.24 6.64 -24.14
CA SER A 69 -16.22 5.78 -23.45
C SER A 69 -15.82 5.49 -22.00
N TYR A 70 -14.53 5.23 -21.73
CA TYR A 70 -14.03 5.03 -20.37
C TYR A 70 -14.08 6.31 -19.54
N MET A 71 -13.76 7.45 -20.13
CA MET A 71 -13.88 8.75 -19.44
C MET A 71 -15.33 9.06 -19.03
N ASP A 72 -16.31 8.65 -19.79
CA ASP A 72 -17.73 8.78 -19.44
C ASP A 72 -18.14 7.85 -18.29
N SER A 73 -17.46 6.71 -18.10
CA SER A 73 -17.75 5.72 -17.06
C SER A 73 -17.06 6.00 -15.70
N ILE A 74 -16.18 6.98 -15.61
CA ILE A 74 -15.39 7.27 -14.39
C ILE A 74 -16.27 7.47 -13.17
N GLN A 75 -17.40 8.15 -13.30
CA GLN A 75 -18.31 8.39 -12.18
C GLN A 75 -18.91 7.07 -11.66
N ASP A 76 -19.25 6.14 -12.54
CA ASP A 76 -19.80 4.84 -12.16
C ASP A 76 -18.73 3.96 -11.49
N ILE A 77 -17.49 4.00 -11.96
CA ILE A 77 -16.36 3.32 -11.35
C ILE A 77 -16.16 3.83 -9.91
N ALA A 78 -16.14 5.14 -9.72
CA ALA A 78 -15.99 5.74 -8.40
C ALA A 78 -17.15 5.39 -7.45
N ARG A 79 -18.42 5.42 -7.96
CA ARG A 79 -19.60 5.01 -7.17
C ARG A 79 -19.54 3.55 -6.77
N ALA A 80 -19.14 2.66 -7.67
CA ALA A 80 -18.98 1.24 -7.38
C ALA A 80 -17.90 1.02 -6.28
N CYS A 81 -16.80 1.75 -6.34
CA CYS A 81 -15.76 1.71 -5.31
C CYS A 81 -16.27 2.20 -3.94
N ILE A 82 -16.98 3.34 -3.89
CA ILE A 82 -17.57 3.89 -2.65
C ILE A 82 -18.59 2.91 -2.06
N LYS A 83 -19.39 2.26 -2.91
CA LYS A 83 -20.35 1.22 -2.51
C LYS A 83 -19.65 0.00 -1.91
N ASP A 84 -18.56 -0.49 -2.53
CA ASP A 84 -17.79 -1.62 -2.02
C ASP A 84 -17.14 -1.32 -0.66
N ILE A 85 -16.69 -0.07 -0.44
CA ILE A 85 -16.22 0.39 0.88
C ILE A 85 -17.36 0.35 1.90
N GLY A 86 -18.61 0.59 1.49
CA GLY A 86 -19.79 0.53 2.35
C GLY A 86 -20.27 1.90 2.85
N TYR A 87 -20.02 2.98 2.11
CA TYR A 87 -20.53 4.31 2.46
C TYR A 87 -21.98 4.53 2.02
N GLU A 88 -22.85 4.64 3.02
CA GLU A 88 -24.29 4.92 2.92
C GLU A 88 -24.73 5.96 3.95
N GLN A 89 -23.86 6.90 4.33
CA GLN A 89 -24.20 7.96 5.28
C GLN A 89 -24.72 9.22 4.56
N ASP A 90 -25.46 10.06 5.26
CA ASP A 90 -26.25 11.19 4.71
C ASP A 90 -25.43 12.10 3.78
N LYS A 91 -24.19 12.47 4.18
CA LYS A 91 -23.35 13.40 3.43
C LYS A 91 -22.16 12.72 2.72
N PHE A 92 -22.17 11.39 2.63
CA PHE A 92 -21.26 10.64 1.79
C PHE A 92 -21.86 9.28 1.47
N HIS A 93 -22.64 9.21 0.37
CA HIS A 93 -23.37 8.04 -0.05
C HIS A 93 -23.04 7.70 -1.51
N HIS A 94 -22.80 6.43 -1.81
CA HIS A 94 -22.40 5.99 -3.14
C HIS A 94 -23.38 6.39 -4.26
N GLU A 95 -24.69 6.55 -3.98
CA GLU A 95 -25.68 6.94 -4.98
C GLU A 95 -25.76 8.46 -5.18
N THR A 96 -25.55 9.26 -4.13
CA THR A 96 -25.88 10.69 -4.12
C THR A 96 -24.66 11.62 -4.09
N VAL A 97 -23.46 11.12 -3.77
CA VAL A 97 -22.24 11.94 -3.75
C VAL A 97 -22.00 12.58 -5.12
N GLU A 98 -21.68 13.88 -5.13
CA GLU A 98 -21.34 14.60 -6.36
C GLU A 98 -19.93 14.20 -6.82
N ILE A 99 -19.80 13.65 -8.04
CA ILE A 99 -18.51 13.26 -8.61
C ILE A 99 -18.19 14.15 -9.80
N THR A 100 -17.05 14.83 -9.74
CA THR A 100 -16.53 15.66 -10.82
C THR A 100 -15.34 14.96 -11.47
N ASN A 101 -15.47 14.62 -12.74
CA ASN A 101 -14.37 14.07 -13.54
C ASN A 101 -13.65 15.19 -14.27
N LEU A 102 -12.36 15.39 -13.95
CA LEU A 102 -11.44 16.34 -14.58
C LEU A 102 -10.26 15.61 -15.25
N LEU A 103 -10.36 14.29 -15.43
CA LEU A 103 -9.35 13.55 -16.19
C LEU A 103 -9.33 14.05 -17.64
N HIS A 104 -8.13 14.10 -18.19
CA HIS A 104 -7.93 14.48 -19.59
C HIS A 104 -6.94 13.51 -20.27
N GLU A 105 -6.92 13.55 -21.60
CA GLU A 105 -6.00 12.75 -22.38
C GLU A 105 -4.54 13.18 -22.15
N GLN A 106 -3.65 12.20 -21.97
CA GLN A 106 -2.21 12.46 -21.82
C GLN A 106 -1.64 13.15 -23.06
N SER A 107 -0.85 14.19 -22.85
CA SER A 107 -0.23 14.93 -23.95
C SER A 107 0.81 14.08 -24.71
N ALA A 108 0.84 14.21 -26.05
CA ALA A 108 1.76 13.50 -26.92
C ALA A 108 3.25 13.77 -26.60
N HIS A 109 3.57 14.90 -25.95
CA HIS A 109 4.93 15.27 -25.58
C HIS A 109 5.48 14.45 -24.40
N ILE A 110 4.63 14.04 -23.48
CA ILE A 110 5.02 13.17 -22.35
C ILE A 110 5.25 11.75 -22.85
N ALA A 111 4.44 11.28 -23.78
CA ALA A 111 4.60 9.97 -24.41
C ALA A 111 5.95 9.83 -25.13
N GLN A 112 6.45 10.87 -25.80
CA GLN A 112 7.73 10.85 -26.51
C GLN A 112 8.97 10.64 -25.63
N GLY A 113 8.91 11.03 -24.34
CA GLY A 113 10.03 10.86 -23.40
C GLY A 113 10.12 9.44 -22.83
N VAL A 114 9.03 8.69 -22.88
CA VAL A 114 8.89 7.36 -22.27
C VAL A 114 8.81 6.25 -23.31
N ASP A 115 8.18 6.52 -24.47
CA ASP A 115 8.01 5.52 -25.52
C ASP A 115 9.31 5.24 -26.26
N SER A 116 9.67 3.98 -26.35
CA SER A 116 10.79 3.47 -27.14
C SER A 116 10.53 3.63 -28.65
N ALA A 117 10.71 4.82 -29.18
CA ALA A 117 10.85 5.01 -30.63
C ALA A 117 12.26 4.60 -31.03
N THR A 118 12.40 3.39 -31.58
CA THR A 118 13.60 2.84 -32.22
C THR A 118 14.82 2.58 -31.32
N ASP A 119 15.18 1.30 -31.11
CA ASP A 119 16.45 0.76 -30.57
C ASP A 119 16.96 1.27 -29.19
N LYS A 120 16.17 2.02 -28.42
CA LYS A 120 16.48 2.37 -27.03
C LYS A 120 15.53 1.66 -26.07
N ASP A 121 16.10 1.15 -24.98
CA ASP A 121 15.31 0.68 -23.83
C ASP A 121 14.43 1.82 -23.31
N GLU A 122 13.21 1.49 -22.89
CA GLU A 122 12.28 2.42 -22.25
C GLU A 122 12.94 3.07 -21.02
N GLY A 123 13.04 4.39 -21.02
CA GLY A 123 13.60 5.16 -19.90
C GLY A 123 12.59 5.34 -18.78
N ALA A 124 13.09 5.63 -17.58
CA ALA A 124 12.23 6.02 -16.46
C ALA A 124 11.46 7.31 -16.80
N GLY A 125 10.15 7.32 -16.50
CA GLY A 125 9.29 8.47 -16.79
C GLY A 125 9.55 9.67 -15.87
N ASP A 126 10.26 9.47 -14.77
CA ASP A 126 10.66 10.51 -13.82
C ASP A 126 11.96 10.11 -13.11
N GLN A 127 12.57 11.08 -12.43
CA GLN A 127 13.62 10.82 -11.45
C GLN A 127 12.99 10.38 -10.12
N GLY A 128 13.74 9.61 -9.31
CA GLY A 128 13.26 9.23 -7.99
C GLY A 128 14.18 8.27 -7.26
N ILE A 129 13.91 8.11 -5.97
CA ILE A 129 14.50 7.09 -5.10
C ILE A 129 13.38 6.24 -4.51
N MET A 130 13.55 4.92 -4.53
CA MET A 130 12.56 3.97 -4.01
C MET A 130 13.25 3.04 -3.03
N PHE A 131 12.52 2.70 -1.96
CA PHE A 131 13.03 1.83 -0.91
C PHE A 131 12.21 0.55 -0.82
N GLY A 132 12.90 -0.56 -0.65
CA GLY A 132 12.36 -1.83 -0.22
C GLY A 132 12.90 -2.22 1.14
N TYR A 133 12.11 -2.88 1.95
CA TYR A 133 12.51 -3.37 3.26
C TYR A 133 11.92 -4.75 3.53
N ALA A 134 12.67 -5.58 4.25
CA ALA A 134 12.20 -6.83 4.81
C ALA A 134 12.90 -7.10 6.15
N THR A 135 12.20 -7.80 7.04
CA THR A 135 12.72 -8.22 8.36
C THR A 135 12.06 -9.54 8.77
N ASP A 136 12.77 -10.40 9.47
CA ASP A 136 12.31 -11.70 9.96
C ASP A 136 11.39 -11.62 11.20
N GLU A 137 10.74 -10.46 11.41
CA GLU A 137 9.86 -10.22 12.57
C GLU A 137 8.52 -10.91 12.47
N THR A 138 8.05 -11.18 11.24
CA THR A 138 6.79 -11.85 10.93
C THR A 138 6.97 -12.85 9.77
N ASP A 139 6.06 -13.80 9.62
CA ASP A 139 6.10 -14.82 8.55
C ASP A 139 6.06 -14.22 7.13
N VAL A 140 5.48 -13.02 7.00
CA VAL A 140 5.43 -12.28 5.73
C VAL A 140 6.64 -11.36 5.53
N LEU A 141 7.61 -11.41 6.43
CA LEU A 141 8.85 -10.61 6.43
C LEU A 141 8.59 -9.10 6.46
N MET A 142 7.65 -8.67 7.31
CA MET A 142 7.29 -7.27 7.58
C MET A 142 7.59 -6.89 9.03
N PRO A 143 7.76 -5.58 9.31
CA PRO A 143 7.81 -5.08 10.68
C PRO A 143 6.51 -5.40 11.43
N ALA A 144 6.63 -5.97 12.62
CA ALA A 144 5.49 -6.41 13.41
C ALA A 144 4.44 -5.30 13.70
N PRO A 145 4.82 -4.06 14.09
CA PRO A 145 3.83 -3.03 14.43
C PRO A 145 2.89 -2.69 13.28
N ILE A 146 3.43 -2.46 12.07
CA ILE A 146 2.59 -2.12 10.91
C ILE A 146 1.80 -3.33 10.41
N HIS A 147 2.41 -4.52 10.40
CA HIS A 147 1.74 -5.75 9.98
C HIS A 147 0.47 -6.00 10.81
N TYR A 148 0.59 -5.98 12.13
CA TYR A 148 -0.58 -6.23 13.00
C TYR A 148 -1.55 -5.05 13.04
N ALA A 149 -1.09 -3.80 12.86
CA ALA A 149 -1.99 -2.67 12.72
C ALA A 149 -2.89 -2.81 11.47
N HIS A 150 -2.35 -3.29 10.34
CA HIS A 150 -3.13 -3.63 9.14
C HIS A 150 -4.09 -4.80 9.41
N ALA A 151 -3.59 -5.88 9.98
CA ALA A 151 -4.35 -7.10 10.20
C ALA A 151 -5.59 -6.87 11.10
N ILE A 152 -5.46 -6.04 12.14
CA ILE A 152 -6.59 -5.62 12.98
C ILE A 152 -7.68 -4.95 12.15
N LEU A 153 -7.33 -3.95 11.34
CA LEU A 153 -8.32 -3.20 10.55
C LEU A 153 -8.92 -4.06 9.43
N GLN A 154 -8.12 -4.95 8.83
CA GLN A 154 -8.62 -5.89 7.85
C GLN A 154 -9.64 -6.84 8.46
N ARG A 155 -9.36 -7.40 9.64
CA ARG A 155 -10.29 -8.27 10.37
C ARG A 155 -11.60 -7.57 10.73
N LEU A 156 -11.52 -6.31 11.19
CA LEU A 156 -12.71 -5.51 11.49
C LEU A 156 -13.52 -5.17 10.22
N ALA A 157 -12.85 -4.94 9.09
CA ALA A 157 -13.54 -4.74 7.80
C ALA A 157 -14.25 -6.02 7.31
N GLU A 158 -13.65 -7.20 7.51
CA GLU A 158 -14.26 -8.49 7.17
C GLU A 158 -15.56 -8.69 7.94
N VAL A 159 -15.54 -8.59 9.28
CA VAL A 159 -16.75 -8.82 10.12
C VAL A 159 -17.80 -7.73 9.93
N ARG A 160 -17.41 -6.53 9.49
CA ARG A 160 -18.34 -5.49 9.09
C ARG A 160 -19.04 -5.84 7.78
N LYS A 161 -18.26 -6.25 6.75
CA LYS A 161 -18.77 -6.53 5.40
C LYS A 161 -19.61 -7.80 5.34
N ASP A 162 -19.30 -8.83 6.12
CA ASP A 162 -20.10 -10.06 6.19
C ASP A 162 -21.35 -9.94 7.08
N GLY A 163 -21.53 -8.79 7.78
CA GLY A 163 -22.66 -8.50 8.63
C GLY A 163 -22.60 -9.11 10.02
N THR A 164 -21.48 -9.74 10.41
CA THR A 164 -21.27 -10.26 11.78
C THR A 164 -21.30 -9.12 12.79
N GLU A 165 -20.68 -7.99 12.46
CA GLU A 165 -20.66 -6.79 13.31
C GLU A 165 -21.30 -5.58 12.60
N PRO A 166 -22.63 -5.49 12.55
CA PRO A 166 -23.33 -4.42 11.84
C PRO A 166 -23.17 -3.04 12.50
N THR A 167 -22.65 -2.99 13.70
CA THR A 167 -22.32 -1.76 14.41
C THR A 167 -21.17 -1.01 13.79
N LEU A 168 -20.16 -1.70 13.26
CA LEU A 168 -18.97 -1.09 12.68
C LEU A 168 -19.28 -0.38 11.36
N ARG A 169 -18.58 0.73 11.11
CA ARG A 169 -18.66 1.52 9.89
C ARG A 169 -17.28 1.59 9.22
N PRO A 170 -17.20 2.11 7.94
CA PRO A 170 -16.00 1.97 7.13
C PRO A 170 -14.74 2.64 7.66
N ASP A 171 -14.84 3.79 8.34
CA ASP A 171 -13.68 4.57 8.78
C ASP A 171 -13.11 4.05 10.09
N ALA A 172 -11.83 3.72 10.09
CA ALA A 172 -11.11 3.31 11.30
C ALA A 172 -9.60 3.56 11.19
N LYS A 173 -8.97 3.73 12.35
CA LYS A 173 -7.51 3.83 12.52
C LYS A 173 -7.07 2.91 13.64
N SER A 174 -5.97 2.18 13.45
CA SER A 174 -5.30 1.39 14.48
C SER A 174 -3.87 1.87 14.68
N GLN A 175 -3.38 1.86 15.90
CA GLN A 175 -1.99 2.12 16.23
C GLN A 175 -1.53 1.11 17.27
N LEU A 176 -0.40 0.47 17.02
CA LEU A 176 0.21 -0.50 17.91
C LEU A 176 1.59 -0.05 18.37
N SER A 177 1.81 -0.06 19.68
CA SER A 177 3.12 0.09 20.29
C SER A 177 3.62 -1.28 20.72
N VAL A 178 4.67 -1.76 20.05
CA VAL A 178 5.26 -3.08 20.28
C VAL A 178 6.57 -2.94 21.03
N ARG A 179 6.74 -3.73 22.10
CA ARG A 179 7.98 -3.84 22.84
C ARG A 179 8.92 -4.83 22.15
N TYR A 180 10.16 -4.40 22.02
CA TYR A 180 11.26 -5.19 21.47
C TYR A 180 12.27 -5.50 22.55
N GLU A 181 12.77 -6.74 22.56
CA GLU A 181 13.88 -7.20 23.38
C GLU A 181 14.92 -7.89 22.47
N ASP A 182 16.17 -7.45 22.58
CA ASP A 182 17.28 -7.91 21.73
C ASP A 182 16.94 -7.93 20.22
N GLY A 183 16.18 -6.92 19.77
CA GLY A 183 15.78 -6.73 18.37
C GLY A 183 14.58 -7.57 17.90
N LYS A 184 13.95 -8.34 18.78
CA LYS A 184 12.76 -9.16 18.50
C LYS A 184 11.50 -8.55 19.13
N PRO A 185 10.36 -8.53 18.43
CA PRO A 185 9.10 -8.09 19.01
C PRO A 185 8.60 -9.14 20.02
N VAL A 186 8.20 -8.70 21.22
CA VAL A 186 7.86 -9.61 22.33
C VAL A 186 6.49 -9.36 22.96
N GLY A 187 5.82 -8.27 22.62
CA GLY A 187 4.50 -7.97 23.17
C GLY A 187 4.02 -6.56 22.83
N VAL A 188 2.76 -6.29 23.10
CA VAL A 188 2.11 -5.02 22.85
C VAL A 188 1.97 -4.23 24.14
N THR A 189 2.47 -3.00 24.16
CA THR A 189 2.35 -2.10 25.32
C THR A 189 1.13 -1.21 25.24
N SER A 190 0.69 -0.81 24.03
CA SER A 190 -0.56 -0.07 23.86
C SER A 190 -1.24 -0.37 22.53
N ILE A 191 -2.57 -0.35 22.54
CA ILE A 191 -3.47 -0.52 21.42
C ILE A 191 -4.37 0.72 21.36
N VAL A 192 -4.25 1.50 20.29
CA VAL A 192 -5.16 2.61 20.00
C VAL A 192 -6.02 2.22 18.81
N LEU A 193 -7.33 2.27 18.98
CA LEU A 193 -8.29 2.05 17.90
C LEU A 193 -9.33 3.19 17.91
N SER A 194 -9.44 3.88 16.79
CA SER A 194 -10.57 4.78 16.52
C SER A 194 -11.37 4.15 15.39
N THR A 195 -12.62 3.77 15.65
CA THR A 195 -13.48 3.12 14.67
C THR A 195 -14.85 3.76 14.62
N GLN A 196 -15.31 4.07 13.43
CA GLN A 196 -16.64 4.60 13.17
C GLN A 196 -17.69 3.53 13.51
N HIS A 197 -18.80 3.97 14.12
CA HIS A 197 -19.90 3.09 14.56
C HIS A 197 -21.29 3.69 14.25
N ALA A 198 -22.33 2.84 14.31
CA ALA A 198 -23.65 3.19 13.81
C ALA A 198 -24.44 4.12 14.74
N GLU A 199 -24.35 3.93 16.07
CA GLU A 199 -25.26 4.55 17.04
C GLU A 199 -24.53 5.52 17.96
N GLU A 200 -25.09 6.74 18.11
CA GLU A 200 -24.54 7.76 19.02
C GLU A 200 -24.61 7.35 20.51
N SER A 201 -25.51 6.42 20.85
CA SER A 201 -25.66 5.92 22.22
C SER A 201 -24.54 5.00 22.71
N GLN A 202 -23.72 4.49 21.78
CA GLN A 202 -22.62 3.58 22.10
C GLN A 202 -21.42 4.33 22.67
N THR A 203 -20.94 3.85 23.82
CA THR A 203 -19.77 4.39 24.52
C THR A 203 -18.47 3.72 24.05
N SER A 204 -17.33 4.30 24.40
CA SER A 204 -16.02 3.67 24.19
C SER A 204 -15.90 2.28 24.82
N VAL A 205 -16.61 2.04 25.94
CA VAL A 205 -16.64 0.73 26.60
C VAL A 205 -17.41 -0.29 25.78
N ASP A 206 -18.54 0.11 25.20
CA ASP A 206 -19.35 -0.75 24.34
C ASP A 206 -18.58 -1.12 23.06
N ILE A 207 -17.96 -0.13 22.41
CA ILE A 207 -17.15 -0.37 21.21
C ILE A 207 -15.95 -1.26 21.54
N ARG A 208 -15.28 -1.03 22.68
CA ARG A 208 -14.19 -1.92 23.11
C ARG A 208 -14.65 -3.36 23.26
N ALA A 209 -15.80 -3.60 23.90
CA ALA A 209 -16.33 -4.95 24.06
C ALA A 209 -16.60 -5.66 22.73
N ILE A 210 -16.97 -4.91 21.69
CA ILE A 210 -17.18 -5.43 20.34
C ILE A 210 -15.84 -5.79 19.67
N VAL A 211 -14.83 -4.90 19.70
CA VAL A 211 -13.63 -5.05 18.88
C VAL A 211 -12.52 -5.87 19.54
N GLU A 212 -12.46 -5.92 20.88
CA GLU A 212 -11.39 -6.60 21.61
C GLU A 212 -11.25 -8.10 21.25
N PRO A 213 -12.32 -8.90 21.07
CA PRO A 213 -12.20 -10.30 20.67
C PRO A 213 -11.45 -10.46 19.34
N TYR A 214 -11.75 -9.62 18.34
CA TYR A 214 -11.10 -9.66 17.01
C TYR A 214 -9.64 -9.20 17.04
N ILE A 215 -9.32 -8.24 17.91
CA ILE A 215 -7.93 -7.80 18.10
C ILE A 215 -7.09 -8.91 18.75
N ARG A 216 -7.68 -9.63 19.74
CA ARG A 216 -7.02 -10.78 20.37
C ARG A 216 -6.83 -11.98 19.42
N GLU A 217 -7.75 -12.17 18.47
CA GLU A 217 -7.64 -13.19 17.44
C GLU A 217 -6.47 -12.94 16.49
N VAL A 218 -6.17 -11.67 16.19
CA VAL A 218 -5.15 -11.24 15.24
C VAL A 218 -3.75 -11.23 15.85
N LEU A 219 -3.62 -10.83 17.11
CA LEU A 219 -2.32 -10.67 17.76
C LEU A 219 -1.77 -12.01 18.26
N PRO A 220 -0.45 -12.24 18.23
CA PRO A 220 0.14 -13.47 18.74
C PRO A 220 -0.24 -13.74 20.20
N GLU A 221 -0.38 -15.02 20.54
CA GLU A 221 -0.69 -15.44 21.90
C GLU A 221 0.35 -14.91 22.89
N GLY A 222 -0.10 -14.36 24.01
CA GLY A 222 0.76 -13.80 25.05
C GLY A 222 1.26 -12.37 24.80
N TRP A 223 0.99 -11.77 23.62
CA TRP A 223 1.41 -10.39 23.36
C TRP A 223 0.59 -9.34 24.11
N ILE A 224 -0.67 -9.63 24.38
CA ILE A 224 -1.53 -8.79 25.23
C ILE A 224 -1.42 -9.28 26.66
N SER A 225 -1.06 -8.39 27.58
CA SER A 225 -0.98 -8.64 29.02
C SER A 225 -1.91 -7.71 29.81
N ASP A 226 -1.96 -7.89 31.12
CA ASP A 226 -2.71 -7.00 32.01
C ASP A 226 -2.13 -5.56 32.05
N GLU A 227 -0.88 -5.39 31.61
CA GLU A 227 -0.21 -4.10 31.52
C GLU A 227 -0.46 -3.39 30.17
N THR A 228 -1.09 -4.07 29.20
CA THR A 228 -1.39 -3.49 27.89
C THR A 228 -2.43 -2.38 28.00
N GLU A 229 -2.08 -1.17 27.59
CA GLU A 229 -2.98 -0.03 27.57
C GLU A 229 -3.93 -0.08 26.38
N TRP A 230 -5.22 0.18 26.63
CA TRP A 230 -6.27 0.18 25.59
C TRP A 230 -6.91 1.55 25.45
N TRP A 231 -6.89 2.07 24.23
CA TRP A 231 -7.48 3.36 23.86
C TRP A 231 -8.44 3.15 22.68
N VAL A 232 -9.69 2.75 22.99
CA VAL A 232 -10.73 2.55 21.96
C VAL A 232 -11.67 3.74 21.97
N ASN A 233 -11.79 4.45 20.84
CA ASN A 233 -12.57 5.69 20.70
C ASN A 233 -12.35 6.64 21.90
N PRO A 234 -11.13 7.06 22.21
CA PRO A 234 -10.85 7.80 23.46
C PRO A 234 -11.54 9.16 23.52
N THR A 235 -11.98 9.72 22.39
CA THR A 235 -12.75 10.95 22.31
C THR A 235 -14.26 10.73 22.46
N GLY A 236 -14.72 9.48 22.60
CA GLY A 236 -16.12 9.10 22.72
C GLY A 236 -16.74 8.69 21.39
N THR A 237 -17.86 9.31 21.04
CA THR A 237 -18.66 8.98 19.84
C THR A 237 -17.92 9.25 18.53
N PHE A 238 -17.96 8.26 17.60
CA PHE A 238 -17.40 8.39 16.25
C PHE A 238 -18.43 7.86 15.23
N VAL A 239 -19.49 8.61 14.98
CA VAL A 239 -20.58 8.26 14.04
C VAL A 239 -20.35 8.89 12.65
N ILE A 240 -19.90 10.16 12.60
CA ILE A 240 -19.55 10.81 11.35
C ILE A 240 -18.10 10.50 11.03
N GLY A 241 -17.84 9.79 9.93
CA GLY A 241 -16.51 9.42 9.49
C GLY A 241 -16.34 9.51 7.98
N GLY A 242 -15.18 9.10 7.50
CA GLY A 242 -14.81 9.18 6.10
C GLY A 242 -14.77 10.60 5.57
N PRO A 243 -14.97 10.81 4.27
CA PRO A 243 -14.86 12.13 3.63
C PRO A 243 -15.85 13.19 4.13
N ASP A 244 -16.91 12.80 4.85
CA ASP A 244 -17.79 13.76 5.54
C ASP A 244 -17.14 14.32 6.81
N GLY A 245 -16.35 13.52 7.50
CA GLY A 245 -15.65 13.94 8.73
C GLY A 245 -14.37 14.73 8.46
N ASP A 246 -13.59 14.33 7.45
CA ASP A 246 -12.32 14.97 7.06
C ASP A 246 -12.07 14.76 5.57
N ALA A 247 -11.34 15.68 4.94
CA ALA A 247 -11.00 15.58 3.53
C ALA A 247 -9.89 14.54 3.28
N GLY A 248 -10.02 13.80 2.17
CA GLY A 248 -9.03 12.84 1.68
C GLY A 248 -8.39 13.27 0.38
N LEU A 249 -7.18 12.76 0.15
CA LEU A 249 -6.44 12.94 -1.09
C LEU A 249 -5.58 11.71 -1.37
N THR A 250 -5.51 11.30 -2.63
CA THR A 250 -4.64 10.21 -3.10
C THR A 250 -3.18 10.47 -2.69
N GLY A 251 -2.51 9.43 -2.17
CA GLY A 251 -1.08 9.50 -1.86
C GLY A 251 -0.72 10.20 -0.56
N ARG A 252 -1.65 10.39 0.37
CA ARG A 252 -1.39 10.98 1.70
C ARG A 252 -1.14 9.94 2.80
N LYS A 253 -1.11 8.64 2.49
CA LYS A 253 -0.86 7.55 3.45
C LYS A 253 0.31 6.66 3.06
N ILE A 254 1.34 7.25 2.42
CA ILE A 254 2.49 6.55 1.85
C ILE A 254 3.31 5.74 2.88
N ILE A 255 3.34 6.17 4.13
CA ILE A 255 4.03 5.45 5.21
C ILE A 255 3.19 4.25 5.68
N VAL A 256 1.87 4.41 5.75
CA VAL A 256 0.92 3.31 6.01
C VAL A 256 0.97 2.27 4.87
N ASP A 257 1.07 2.73 3.63
CA ASP A 257 1.16 1.86 2.44
C ASP A 257 2.41 1.00 2.41
N THR A 258 3.47 1.38 3.12
CA THR A 258 4.80 0.75 3.07
C THR A 258 5.18 0.09 4.39
N TYR A 259 6.03 0.71 5.21
CA TYR A 259 6.66 0.01 6.34
C TYR A 259 6.34 0.64 7.71
N GLY A 260 5.38 1.56 7.82
CA GLY A 260 4.95 2.15 9.08
C GLY A 260 6.05 2.91 9.83
N GLY A 261 7.03 3.46 9.11
CA GLY A 261 8.17 4.19 9.67
C GLY A 261 9.38 3.33 10.02
N ALA A 262 9.33 2.01 9.83
CA ALA A 262 10.46 1.12 10.10
C ALA A 262 11.59 1.22 9.06
N ALA A 263 11.30 1.75 7.88
CA ALA A 263 12.26 1.97 6.80
C ALA A 263 12.13 3.38 6.21
N PRO A 264 13.16 3.88 5.50
CA PRO A 264 13.06 5.11 4.72
C PRO A 264 11.98 5.03 3.65
N HIS A 265 11.54 6.20 3.16
CA HIS A 265 10.61 6.34 2.04
C HIS A 265 11.11 7.38 1.05
N GLY A 266 10.97 7.10 -0.26
CA GLY A 266 11.40 8.01 -1.32
C GLY A 266 10.45 9.18 -1.59
N GLY A 267 9.22 9.13 -1.07
CA GLY A 267 8.19 10.16 -1.19
C GLY A 267 7.16 9.91 -2.29
N GLY A 268 7.39 8.97 -3.21
CA GLY A 268 6.45 8.64 -4.29
C GLY A 268 5.22 7.89 -3.78
N ALA A 269 4.01 8.36 -4.15
CA ALA A 269 2.77 7.65 -3.92
C ALA A 269 2.55 6.56 -4.97
N PHE A 270 1.78 5.52 -4.63
CA PHE A 270 1.50 4.37 -5.51
C PHE A 270 0.18 4.50 -6.25
N SER A 271 -0.93 4.70 -5.49
CA SER A 271 -2.28 4.65 -6.03
C SER A 271 -2.51 5.64 -7.16
N GLY A 272 -3.26 5.21 -8.17
CA GLY A 272 -3.58 6.00 -9.35
C GLY A 272 -2.50 6.05 -10.43
N LYS A 273 -1.34 5.44 -10.21
CA LYS A 273 -0.22 5.41 -11.15
C LYS A 273 -0.12 4.04 -11.83
N ASP A 274 -0.09 4.02 -13.17
CA ASP A 274 0.22 2.81 -13.93
C ASP A 274 1.69 2.37 -13.72
N PRO A 275 2.04 1.09 -14.00
CA PRO A 275 3.35 0.53 -13.63
C PRO A 275 4.54 1.07 -14.44
N THR A 276 4.35 1.97 -15.41
CA THR A 276 5.47 2.68 -16.05
C THR A 276 6.09 3.73 -15.13
N LYS A 277 5.34 4.19 -14.12
CA LYS A 277 5.84 5.11 -13.09
C LYS A 277 6.70 4.35 -12.09
N VAL A 278 8.00 4.66 -12.09
CA VAL A 278 8.99 4.00 -11.22
C VAL A 278 8.72 4.21 -9.72
N ASP A 279 8.03 5.28 -9.33
CA ASP A 279 7.53 5.49 -7.96
C ASP A 279 6.80 4.26 -7.43
N ARG A 280 6.01 3.60 -8.27
CA ARG A 280 5.27 2.40 -7.93
C ARG A 280 6.04 1.13 -8.27
N SER A 281 6.42 0.93 -9.52
CA SER A 281 7.03 -0.31 -10.00
C SER A 281 8.38 -0.60 -9.36
N ALA A 282 9.24 0.40 -9.23
CA ALA A 282 10.55 0.20 -8.61
C ALA A 282 10.48 0.09 -7.07
N ALA A 283 9.47 0.69 -6.41
CA ALA A 283 9.23 0.42 -4.99
C ALA A 283 8.79 -1.03 -4.74
N TYR A 284 7.95 -1.59 -5.63
CA TYR A 284 7.57 -2.99 -5.59
C TYR A 284 8.78 -3.92 -5.87
N ALA A 285 9.61 -3.57 -6.87
CA ALA A 285 10.84 -4.30 -7.14
C ALA A 285 11.81 -4.25 -5.96
N ALA A 286 11.99 -3.09 -5.32
CA ALA A 286 12.83 -2.95 -4.14
C ALA A 286 12.34 -3.81 -2.97
N ARG A 287 10.99 -3.87 -2.74
CA ARG A 287 10.40 -4.78 -1.75
C ARG A 287 10.66 -6.24 -2.11
N TYR A 288 10.43 -6.62 -3.36
CA TYR A 288 10.66 -7.97 -3.84
C TYR A 288 12.12 -8.42 -3.60
N LEU A 289 13.08 -7.56 -3.94
CA LEU A 289 14.50 -7.82 -3.73
C LEU A 289 14.85 -7.96 -2.24
N ALA A 290 14.45 -6.99 -1.40
CA ALA A 290 14.71 -7.03 0.03
C ALA A 290 14.11 -8.29 0.68
N LYS A 291 12.88 -8.68 0.28
CA LYS A 291 12.21 -9.87 0.77
C LYS A 291 12.97 -11.14 0.38
N ASN A 292 13.47 -11.24 -0.86
CA ASN A 292 14.22 -12.39 -1.32
C ASN A 292 15.61 -12.50 -0.67
N VAL A 293 16.28 -11.38 -0.35
CA VAL A 293 17.53 -11.37 0.42
C VAL A 293 17.32 -11.99 1.81
N VAL A 294 16.24 -11.58 2.51
CA VAL A 294 15.91 -12.13 3.84
C VAL A 294 15.45 -13.59 3.73
N ALA A 295 14.61 -13.92 2.76
CA ALA A 295 14.13 -15.29 2.52
C ALA A 295 15.27 -16.26 2.18
N ALA A 296 16.32 -15.79 1.49
CA ALA A 296 17.53 -16.56 1.21
C ALA A 296 18.43 -16.77 2.45
N GLY A 297 18.09 -16.20 3.60
CA GLY A 297 18.87 -16.30 4.83
C GLY A 297 20.17 -15.50 4.84
N MET A 298 20.34 -14.55 3.91
CA MET A 298 21.54 -13.71 3.82
C MET A 298 21.64 -12.69 4.96
N ALA A 299 20.50 -12.25 5.48
CA ALA A 299 20.37 -11.35 6.60
C ALA A 299 19.00 -11.49 7.25
N SER A 300 18.84 -11.09 8.52
CA SER A 300 17.50 -10.99 9.14
C SER A 300 16.79 -9.67 8.89
N LYS A 301 17.51 -8.66 8.37
CA LYS A 301 16.95 -7.36 7.94
C LYS A 301 17.67 -6.89 6.69
N CYS A 302 16.91 -6.33 5.76
CA CYS A 302 17.47 -5.79 4.53
C CYS A 302 16.69 -4.57 4.07
N THR A 303 17.40 -3.48 3.79
CA THR A 303 16.91 -2.33 3.03
C THR A 303 17.58 -2.32 1.66
N ILE A 304 16.79 -2.16 0.61
CA ILE A 304 17.26 -1.91 -0.75
C ILE A 304 16.79 -0.53 -1.18
N GLN A 305 17.71 0.28 -1.72
CA GLN A 305 17.37 1.52 -2.42
C GLN A 305 17.66 1.38 -3.90
N LEU A 306 16.71 1.78 -4.72
CA LEU A 306 16.88 1.98 -6.16
C LEU A 306 16.74 3.47 -6.49
N SER A 307 17.54 3.97 -7.45
CA SER A 307 17.43 5.35 -7.91
C SER A 307 17.41 5.43 -9.43
N TYR A 308 16.59 6.34 -9.96
CA TYR A 308 16.43 6.54 -11.41
C TYR A 308 16.58 8.01 -11.78
N ALA A 309 17.00 8.25 -13.02
CA ALA A 309 16.93 9.55 -13.67
C ALA A 309 15.92 9.50 -14.83
N ILE A 310 15.22 10.60 -15.06
CA ILE A 310 14.28 10.72 -16.16
C ILE A 310 14.94 10.37 -17.51
N GLY A 311 14.27 9.54 -18.31
CA GLY A 311 14.76 9.13 -19.63
C GLY A 311 15.91 8.12 -19.61
N VAL A 312 16.36 7.64 -18.44
CA VAL A 312 17.39 6.63 -18.29
C VAL A 312 16.77 5.29 -17.92
N SER A 313 17.08 4.23 -18.66
CA SER A 313 16.47 2.91 -18.45
C SER A 313 17.06 2.15 -17.26
N LYS A 314 18.34 2.25 -17.02
CA LYS A 314 19.01 1.54 -15.91
C LYS A 314 18.98 2.37 -14.62
N PRO A 315 18.86 1.74 -13.45
CA PRO A 315 19.01 2.46 -12.20
C PRO A 315 20.40 3.13 -12.12
N LEU A 316 20.45 4.32 -11.53
CA LEU A 316 21.70 5.04 -11.29
C LEU A 316 22.52 4.37 -10.20
N SER A 317 21.85 3.77 -9.21
CA SER A 317 22.47 3.05 -8.11
C SER A 317 21.52 2.00 -7.54
N ILE A 318 22.14 0.95 -6.99
CA ILE A 318 21.52 -0.04 -6.11
C ILE A 318 22.31 0.07 -4.81
N TYR A 319 21.61 0.23 -3.70
CA TYR A 319 22.21 0.26 -2.37
C TYR A 319 21.53 -0.78 -1.49
N CYS A 320 22.33 -1.55 -0.75
CA CYS A 320 21.87 -2.57 0.18
C CYS A 320 22.43 -2.26 1.59
N ASP A 321 21.54 -2.35 2.59
CA ASP A 321 21.94 -2.33 4.01
C ASP A 321 21.30 -3.50 4.74
N THR A 322 22.11 -4.38 5.28
CA THR A 322 21.71 -5.53 6.10
C THR A 322 21.74 -5.25 7.59
N PHE A 323 22.04 -4.02 8.00
CA PHE A 323 22.15 -3.59 9.41
C PHE A 323 23.13 -4.44 10.25
N GLY A 324 24.09 -5.07 9.59
CA GLY A 324 25.01 -5.99 10.25
C GLY A 324 24.34 -7.27 10.79
N THR A 325 23.18 -7.66 10.25
CA THR A 325 22.43 -8.86 10.67
C THR A 325 22.73 -10.09 9.83
N GLY A 326 23.59 -9.98 8.82
CA GLY A 326 24.03 -11.07 7.96
C GLY A 326 25.55 -11.17 7.88
N GLU A 327 26.02 -12.31 7.39
CA GLU A 327 27.46 -12.57 7.17
C GLU A 327 27.88 -12.20 5.72
N VAL A 328 26.92 -12.00 4.82
CA VAL A 328 27.15 -11.64 3.41
C VAL A 328 27.44 -10.14 3.32
N ASP A 329 28.50 -9.79 2.58
CA ASP A 329 28.82 -8.40 2.27
C ASP A 329 27.70 -7.74 1.45
N PRO A 330 27.13 -6.60 1.90
CA PRO A 330 26.13 -5.86 1.16
C PRO A 330 26.50 -5.56 -0.31
N GLU A 331 27.75 -5.24 -0.60
CA GLU A 331 28.23 -5.03 -1.99
C GLU A 331 28.13 -6.31 -2.84
N ALA A 332 28.28 -7.50 -2.24
CA ALA A 332 28.09 -8.77 -2.93
C ALA A 332 26.59 -8.97 -3.27
N ILE A 333 25.69 -8.61 -2.36
CA ILE A 333 24.25 -8.65 -2.58
C ILE A 333 23.86 -7.69 -3.74
N GLU A 334 24.37 -6.46 -3.76
CA GLU A 334 24.12 -5.48 -4.85
C GLU A 334 24.56 -6.02 -6.22
N ARG A 335 25.75 -6.67 -6.28
CA ARG A 335 26.22 -7.32 -7.51
C ARG A 335 25.31 -8.49 -7.93
N ALA A 336 24.92 -9.34 -6.98
CA ALA A 336 24.03 -10.46 -7.24
C ALA A 336 22.66 -9.98 -7.78
N ILE A 337 22.06 -8.96 -7.17
CA ILE A 337 20.82 -8.33 -7.63
C ILE A 337 20.92 -7.92 -9.11
N SER A 338 22.02 -7.25 -9.49
CA SER A 338 22.23 -6.77 -10.85
C SER A 338 22.37 -7.91 -11.88
N GLN A 339 22.68 -9.13 -11.43
CA GLN A 339 22.84 -10.29 -12.29
C GLN A 339 21.55 -11.11 -12.46
N VAL A 340 20.67 -11.10 -11.44
CA VAL A 340 19.49 -11.97 -11.40
C VAL A 340 18.21 -11.28 -11.84
N MET A 341 18.17 -9.94 -11.89
CA MET A 341 16.97 -9.18 -12.26
C MET A 341 17.30 -7.99 -13.15
N ASP A 342 16.55 -7.86 -14.25
CA ASP A 342 16.56 -6.65 -15.07
C ASP A 342 15.74 -5.56 -14.34
N LEU A 343 16.46 -4.52 -13.90
CA LEU A 343 15.88 -3.38 -13.15
C LEU A 343 15.54 -2.18 -14.06
N THR A 344 15.47 -2.37 -15.37
CA THR A 344 14.84 -1.38 -16.24
C THR A 344 13.34 -1.29 -15.94
N PRO A 345 12.66 -0.15 -16.17
CA PRO A 345 11.20 -0.04 -15.95
C PRO A 345 10.41 -1.15 -16.64
N ARG A 346 10.78 -1.51 -17.88
CA ARG A 346 10.19 -2.62 -18.63
C ARG A 346 10.50 -3.98 -17.99
N GLY A 347 11.77 -4.21 -17.62
CA GLY A 347 12.20 -5.46 -16.98
C GLY A 347 11.44 -5.72 -15.68
N ILE A 348 11.25 -4.70 -14.84
CA ILE A 348 10.46 -4.78 -13.62
C ILE A 348 9.00 -5.15 -13.91
N ARG A 349 8.36 -4.44 -14.85
CA ARG A 349 6.94 -4.69 -15.19
C ARG A 349 6.73 -6.11 -15.71
N GLN A 350 7.63 -6.61 -16.53
CA GLN A 350 7.58 -7.97 -17.08
C GLN A 350 7.83 -9.02 -15.99
N HIS A 351 8.87 -8.85 -15.17
CA HIS A 351 9.24 -9.81 -14.13
C HIS A 351 8.17 -9.95 -13.05
N LEU A 352 7.59 -8.84 -12.64
CA LEU A 352 6.53 -8.79 -11.62
C LEU A 352 5.10 -8.84 -12.21
N GLU A 353 4.97 -8.95 -13.54
CA GLU A 353 3.69 -9.05 -14.24
C GLU A 353 2.70 -7.91 -13.91
N LEU A 354 3.20 -6.67 -13.86
CA LEU A 354 2.46 -5.52 -13.35
C LEU A 354 1.42 -4.95 -14.32
N ASN A 355 1.42 -5.30 -15.59
CA ASN A 355 0.50 -4.79 -16.61
C ASN A 355 -0.87 -5.53 -16.56
N LYS A 356 -1.49 -5.55 -15.38
CA LYS A 356 -2.75 -6.25 -15.10
C LYS A 356 -3.64 -5.40 -14.17
N PRO A 357 -4.98 -5.59 -14.18
CA PRO A 357 -5.90 -4.88 -13.28
C PRO A 357 -5.87 -5.51 -11.88
N ILE A 358 -4.83 -5.22 -11.10
CA ILE A 358 -4.54 -5.84 -9.79
C ILE A 358 -4.42 -4.83 -8.66
N TYR A 359 -4.66 -3.54 -8.91
CA TYR A 359 -4.24 -2.44 -8.05
C TYR A 359 -5.29 -1.99 -7.02
N GLN A 360 -6.59 -1.98 -7.32
CA GLN A 360 -7.63 -1.55 -6.39
C GLN A 360 -7.55 -2.28 -5.04
N ARG A 361 -7.25 -3.58 -5.05
CA ARG A 361 -7.10 -4.40 -3.85
C ARG A 361 -5.84 -4.08 -3.03
N THR A 362 -4.86 -3.40 -3.63
CA THR A 362 -3.62 -3.02 -2.95
C THR A 362 -3.74 -1.72 -2.17
N ALA A 363 -4.72 -0.89 -2.49
CA ALA A 363 -4.86 0.47 -2.00
C ALA A 363 -5.23 0.60 -0.52
N ALA A 364 -5.50 -0.51 0.20
CA ALA A 364 -5.78 -0.52 1.62
C ALA A 364 -5.08 -1.69 2.32
N TYR A 365 -4.81 -1.53 3.62
CA TYR A 365 -4.17 -2.53 4.48
C TYR A 365 -2.74 -2.90 4.08
N GLY A 366 -2.00 -1.93 3.50
CA GLY A 366 -0.61 -2.05 3.06
C GLY A 366 -0.44 -2.71 1.69
N HIS A 367 0.51 -2.20 0.91
CA HIS A 367 0.93 -2.78 -0.36
C HIS A 367 1.89 -3.96 -0.16
N PHE A 368 2.49 -4.08 1.02
CA PHE A 368 3.47 -5.09 1.38
C PHE A 368 2.99 -5.99 2.53
N GLY A 369 3.59 -7.18 2.63
CA GLY A 369 3.22 -8.18 3.63
C GLY A 369 1.93 -8.94 3.30
N ARG A 370 1.58 -9.02 2.01
CA ARG A 370 0.39 -9.72 1.52
C ARG A 370 0.78 -11.08 0.91
N THR A 371 -0.21 -11.91 0.68
CA THR A 371 -0.02 -13.18 -0.04
C THR A 371 -0.16 -12.95 -1.54
N PRO A 372 0.76 -13.45 -2.38
CA PRO A 372 0.60 -13.38 -3.83
C PRO A 372 -0.67 -14.08 -4.31
N ASP A 373 -1.43 -13.42 -5.18
CA ASP A 373 -2.64 -13.97 -5.77
C ASP A 373 -2.34 -14.75 -7.06
N ALA A 374 -3.20 -15.70 -7.41
CA ALA A 374 -3.03 -16.52 -8.61
C ALA A 374 -3.15 -15.73 -9.92
N ASP A 375 -3.82 -14.58 -9.92
CA ASP A 375 -3.97 -13.68 -11.07
C ASP A 375 -2.82 -12.68 -11.24
N GLY A 376 -1.83 -12.69 -10.33
CA GLY A 376 -0.65 -11.83 -10.34
C GLY A 376 -0.70 -10.67 -9.33
N GLY A 377 -1.79 -10.53 -8.56
CA GLY A 377 -1.84 -9.58 -7.46
C GLY A 377 -0.75 -9.86 -6.43
N PHE A 378 -0.13 -8.81 -5.88
CA PHE A 378 0.97 -8.89 -4.92
C PHE A 378 2.16 -9.77 -5.37
N SER A 379 2.44 -9.84 -6.69
CA SER A 379 3.55 -10.63 -7.25
C SER A 379 4.92 -10.28 -6.67
N TRP A 380 5.10 -9.06 -6.18
CA TRP A 380 6.29 -8.57 -5.49
C TRP A 380 6.49 -9.15 -4.07
N GLU A 381 5.55 -9.94 -3.60
CA GLU A 381 5.67 -10.69 -2.35
C GLU A 381 6.16 -12.13 -2.54
N ARG A 382 6.43 -12.57 -3.77
CA ARG A 382 7.04 -13.88 -4.05
C ARG A 382 8.47 -13.93 -3.54
N THR A 383 8.94 -15.15 -3.19
CA THR A 383 10.32 -15.42 -2.73
C THR A 383 11.09 -16.34 -3.70
N ASP A 384 10.65 -16.37 -4.94
CA ASP A 384 11.17 -17.24 -6.01
C ASP A 384 12.55 -16.82 -6.56
N LEU A 385 13.08 -15.67 -6.15
CA LEU A 385 14.42 -15.20 -6.50
C LEU A 385 15.50 -15.62 -5.47
N ALA A 386 15.10 -16.14 -4.30
CA ALA A 386 16.00 -16.42 -3.18
C ALA A 386 17.16 -17.37 -3.55
N ASP A 387 16.84 -18.50 -4.21
CA ASP A 387 17.84 -19.47 -4.64
C ASP A 387 18.80 -18.90 -5.71
N ALA A 388 18.26 -18.10 -6.64
CA ALA A 388 19.07 -17.47 -7.69
C ALA A 388 20.04 -16.43 -7.11
N LEU A 389 19.61 -15.65 -6.10
CA LEU A 389 20.48 -14.73 -5.37
C LEU A 389 21.57 -15.49 -4.62
N ALA A 390 21.22 -16.55 -3.89
CA ALA A 390 22.17 -17.36 -3.14
C ALA A 390 23.24 -18.01 -4.03
N ALA A 391 22.88 -18.35 -5.26
CA ALA A 391 23.82 -18.94 -6.23
C ALA A 391 24.86 -17.96 -6.78
N GLN A 392 24.69 -16.65 -6.58
CA GLN A 392 25.64 -15.60 -7.05
C GLN A 392 26.65 -15.15 -5.98
N ILE A 393 26.53 -15.65 -4.77
CA ILE A 393 27.39 -15.35 -3.62
C ILE A 393 28.25 -16.55 -3.23
#